data_42cb1fca26be5019b3b0f4d484934d57
#
_entry.id   42cb1fca26be5019b3b0f4d484934d57
#
_cell.length_a   1.000
_cell.length_b   1.000
_cell.length_c   1.000
_cell.angle_alpha   90.00
_cell.angle_beta   90.00
_cell.angle_gamma   90.00
#
_symmetry.space_group_name_H-M   'P 1'
#
loop_
_entity.id
_entity.type
_entity.pdbx_description
1 polymer ?
#
loop_
_entity_poly.entity_id
_entity_poly.type
_entity_poly.pdbx_seq_one_letter_code
_entity_poly.pdbx_strand_id
1 'polypeptide(L)'
;NNWLIRQEIIVDDVTVANKKANDILTKGVNSLGFHVEETHITPENMAALLKDIDVENIEINFHTCIKNAAKLIETTGAYYKSIHVDTTKAKGSFNYDPFKRMLKRGRDFANYATQAASLIKSASELLPKFRVVSVDAVMFNNAGSYISQELGYALAWGNEWLSALTEAGLSVDEAAKQIEFNFGISSNYFMEIAKFRAARMLWAQIVTAYKPECNCSTKMKTHAQTSEFNMTVYDAHVNLLRSQTETMSAALSGVDSITVTPFDITYKTPDDFSERIARNQQLLLKEESHFDKIVDPGAGSYYVENLTISIAEQAWKLFLETEDKGGFYQAVKDGYIQDQINASSVARHAAIARRKEILLGSNQYPNFNETAAGKIEKQDSC
;
A
#
# COMPACT_ATOMS: atom_id res chain seq x y z
N ASN A 1 3.68 -18.40 6.40
CA ASN A 1 3.39 -17.05 5.91
C ASN A 1 2.55 -16.30 6.94
N ASN A 2 3.17 -15.41 7.73
CA ASN A 2 2.47 -14.71 8.81
C ASN A 2 2.43 -13.20 8.47
N TRP A 3 1.45 -12.79 7.63
CA TRP A 3 1.25 -11.36 7.33
C TRP A 3 0.76 -10.58 8.55
N LEU A 4 1.07 -9.30 8.59
CA LEU A 4 0.53 -8.38 9.59
C LEU A 4 -0.86 -7.91 9.17
N ILE A 5 -1.79 -7.93 10.13
CA ILE A 5 -3.14 -7.39 9.98
C ILE A 5 -3.07 -5.90 10.26
N ARG A 6 -3.10 -5.07 9.20
CA ARG A 6 -3.03 -3.62 9.30
C ARG A 6 -4.43 -3.02 9.28
N GLN A 7 -4.66 -2.04 10.14
CA GLN A 7 -5.86 -1.20 10.10
C GLN A 7 -5.45 0.26 10.12
N GLU A 8 -6.06 1.05 9.23
CA GLU A 8 -5.83 2.49 9.11
C GLU A 8 -6.73 3.27 10.08
N ILE A 9 -6.19 4.35 10.66
CA ILE A 9 -6.86 5.25 11.59
C ILE A 9 -6.61 6.69 11.14
N ILE A 10 -7.69 7.41 10.85
CA ILE A 10 -7.63 8.85 10.61
C ILE A 10 -7.57 9.55 11.98
N VAL A 11 -6.58 10.41 12.17
CA VAL A 11 -6.36 11.12 13.44
C VAL A 11 -6.99 12.51 13.37
N ASP A 12 -8.30 12.57 13.55
CA ASP A 12 -9.03 13.84 13.71
C ASP A 12 -8.95 14.34 15.16
N ASP A 13 -9.03 13.41 16.12
CA ASP A 13 -8.77 13.62 17.54
C ASP A 13 -7.79 12.55 18.05
N VAL A 14 -6.71 13.00 18.67
CA VAL A 14 -5.62 12.14 19.13
C VAL A 14 -6.06 11.15 20.21
N THR A 15 -6.93 11.56 21.12
CA THR A 15 -7.41 10.71 22.21
C THR A 15 -8.37 9.64 21.72
N VAL A 16 -9.24 9.99 20.78
CA VAL A 16 -10.16 9.06 20.13
C VAL A 16 -9.37 8.05 19.30
N ALA A 17 -8.39 8.52 18.52
CA ALA A 17 -7.51 7.66 17.71
C ALA A 17 -6.72 6.67 18.57
N ASN A 18 -6.14 7.11 19.69
CA ASN A 18 -5.45 6.23 20.64
C ASN A 18 -6.39 5.18 21.24
N LYS A 19 -7.58 5.58 21.69
CA LYS A 19 -8.58 4.64 22.22
C LYS A 19 -8.95 3.58 21.20
N LYS A 20 -9.19 4.00 19.95
CA LYS A 20 -9.46 3.09 18.83
C LYS A 20 -8.28 2.15 18.57
N ALA A 21 -7.06 2.68 18.54
CA ALA A 21 -5.84 1.87 18.34
C ALA A 21 -5.72 0.78 19.42
N ASN A 22 -5.81 1.13 20.69
CA ASN A 22 -5.75 0.17 21.79
C ASN A 22 -6.88 -0.86 21.73
N ASP A 23 -8.11 -0.46 21.37
CA ASP A 23 -9.25 -1.36 21.21
C ASP A 23 -9.01 -2.40 20.11
N ILE A 24 -8.57 -1.97 18.91
CA ILE A 24 -8.38 -2.88 17.78
C ILE A 24 -7.16 -3.81 17.97
N LEU A 25 -6.13 -3.38 18.71
CA LEU A 25 -5.01 -4.25 19.08
C LEU A 25 -5.47 -5.43 19.92
N THR A 26 -6.43 -5.26 20.84
CA THR A 26 -7.02 -6.38 21.60
C THR A 26 -7.85 -7.32 20.72
N LYS A 27 -8.15 -6.94 19.48
CA LYS A 27 -8.99 -7.65 18.51
C LYS A 27 -8.19 -8.25 17.34
N GLY A 28 -6.89 -8.46 17.53
CA GLY A 28 -6.03 -9.19 16.59
C GLY A 28 -5.32 -8.34 15.54
N VAL A 29 -5.47 -7.01 15.54
CA VAL A 29 -4.63 -6.10 14.75
C VAL A 29 -3.21 -6.11 15.34
N ASN A 30 -2.19 -6.10 14.48
CA ASN A 30 -0.78 -6.06 14.88
C ASN A 30 0.08 -5.13 14.02
N SER A 31 -0.57 -4.33 13.16
CA SER A 31 0.02 -3.23 12.40
C SER A 31 -0.98 -2.08 12.36
N LEU A 32 -0.56 -0.88 12.76
CA LEU A 32 -1.39 0.32 12.77
C LEU A 32 -0.92 1.29 11.70
N GLY A 33 -1.86 1.87 10.95
CA GLY A 33 -1.61 2.98 10.05
C GLY A 33 -2.28 4.26 10.59
N PHE A 34 -1.51 5.31 10.85
CA PHE A 34 -2.03 6.59 11.33
C PHE A 34 -1.93 7.66 10.25
N HIS A 35 -3.06 8.23 9.86
CA HIS A 35 -3.12 9.41 9.01
C HIS A 35 -3.09 10.66 9.90
N VAL A 36 -1.96 11.37 9.92
CA VAL A 36 -1.68 12.45 10.87
C VAL A 36 -1.53 13.77 10.13
N GLU A 37 -2.32 14.77 10.52
CA GLU A 37 -2.17 16.13 10.04
C GLU A 37 -1.10 16.91 10.81
N GLU A 38 -0.63 18.02 10.24
CA GLU A 38 0.43 18.87 10.80
C GLU A 38 0.14 19.32 12.24
N THR A 39 -1.10 19.66 12.52
CA THR A 39 -1.58 20.16 13.83
C THR A 39 -1.42 19.14 14.95
N HIS A 40 -1.41 17.85 14.59
CA HIS A 40 -1.27 16.74 15.54
C HIS A 40 0.19 16.29 15.75
N ILE A 41 1.15 16.81 14.96
CA ILE A 41 2.56 16.44 15.09
C ILE A 41 3.24 17.32 16.14
N THR A 42 2.98 17.03 17.42
CA THR A 42 3.64 17.62 18.57
C THR A 42 4.09 16.53 19.55
N PRO A 43 5.08 16.80 20.43
CA PRO A 43 5.52 15.80 21.42
C PRO A 43 4.36 15.30 22.31
N GLU A 44 3.48 16.19 22.74
CA GLU A 44 2.35 15.89 23.60
C GLU A 44 1.34 15.00 22.88
N ASN A 45 1.01 15.35 21.64
CA ASN A 45 0.08 14.57 20.81
C ASN A 45 0.64 13.20 20.43
N MET A 46 1.95 13.11 20.14
CA MET A 46 2.60 11.83 19.85
C MET A 46 2.56 10.93 21.09
N ALA A 47 2.85 11.48 22.27
CA ALA A 47 2.75 10.74 23.53
C ALA A 47 1.32 10.27 23.82
N ALA A 48 0.32 11.11 23.53
CA ALA A 48 -1.09 10.76 23.70
C ALA A 48 -1.54 9.70 22.67
N LEU A 49 -1.13 9.84 21.39
CA LEU A 49 -1.50 8.91 20.29
C LEU A 49 -0.96 7.50 20.52
N LEU A 50 0.27 7.37 20.98
CA LEU A 50 0.94 6.09 21.17
C LEU A 50 0.91 5.58 22.61
N LYS A 51 0.14 6.24 23.49
CA LYS A 51 -0.02 5.82 24.88
C LYS A 51 -0.54 4.39 24.97
N ASP A 52 0.09 3.60 25.84
CA ASP A 52 -0.26 2.20 26.13
C ASP A 52 -0.16 1.23 24.92
N ILE A 53 0.53 1.65 23.84
CA ILE A 53 0.82 0.80 22.68
C ILE A 53 2.23 0.21 22.82
N ASP A 54 2.36 -1.11 22.67
CA ASP A 54 3.64 -1.81 22.65
C ASP A 54 4.34 -1.62 21.28
N VAL A 55 5.01 -0.49 21.13
CA VAL A 55 5.67 -0.08 19.87
C VAL A 55 6.90 -0.93 19.49
N GLU A 56 7.39 -1.82 20.38
CA GLU A 56 8.45 -2.79 20.05
C GLU A 56 7.88 -4.00 19.28
N ASN A 57 6.64 -4.37 19.51
CA ASN A 57 6.00 -5.55 18.95
C ASN A 57 4.91 -5.21 17.90
N ILE A 58 4.31 -4.01 17.97
CA ILE A 58 3.31 -3.52 17.01
C ILE A 58 4.02 -2.70 15.92
N GLU A 59 3.73 -3.00 14.65
CA GLU A 59 4.23 -2.20 13.52
C GLU A 59 3.43 -0.90 13.43
N ILE A 60 4.12 0.26 13.42
CA ILE A 60 3.50 1.59 13.37
C ILE A 60 3.83 2.27 12.04
N ASN A 61 2.82 2.57 11.27
CA ASN A 61 2.96 3.22 9.97
C ASN A 61 2.29 4.60 10.02
N PHE A 62 2.96 5.61 9.49
CA PHE A 62 2.45 6.96 9.45
C PHE A 62 2.24 7.45 8.02
N HIS A 63 1.14 8.13 7.81
CA HIS A 63 0.82 8.87 6.59
C HIS A 63 0.63 10.35 6.94
N THR A 64 1.39 11.22 6.30
CA THR A 64 1.27 12.66 6.47
C THR A 64 1.60 13.42 5.18
N CYS A 65 1.37 14.73 5.19
CA CYS A 65 1.83 15.56 4.08
C CYS A 65 3.37 15.55 4.02
N ILE A 66 3.95 15.44 2.82
CA ILE A 66 5.41 15.35 2.59
C ILE A 66 6.20 16.45 3.31
N LYS A 67 5.65 17.66 3.46
CA LYS A 67 6.29 18.78 4.18
C LYS A 67 6.48 18.52 5.67
N ASN A 68 5.72 17.60 6.23
CA ASN A 68 5.70 17.30 7.67
C ASN A 68 6.55 16.09 8.04
N ALA A 69 7.12 15.38 7.05
CA ALA A 69 7.81 14.11 7.26
C ALA A 69 9.00 14.26 8.24
N ALA A 70 9.82 15.30 8.11
CA ALA A 70 10.94 15.55 9.01
C ALA A 70 10.48 15.73 10.46
N LYS A 71 9.50 16.61 10.67
CA LYS A 71 8.93 16.87 12.00
C LYS A 71 8.33 15.59 12.62
N LEU A 72 7.66 14.77 11.81
CA LEU A 72 7.06 13.51 12.26
C LEU A 72 8.14 12.50 12.70
N ILE A 73 9.22 12.33 11.92
CA ILE A 73 10.35 11.47 12.26
C ILE A 73 11.01 11.90 13.58
N GLU A 74 11.32 13.18 13.70
CA GLU A 74 11.94 13.75 14.90
C GLU A 74 11.05 13.60 16.14
N THR A 75 9.75 13.91 16.01
CA THR A 75 8.80 13.82 17.11
C THR A 75 8.60 12.36 17.56
N THR A 76 8.48 11.43 16.60
CA THR A 76 8.36 9.99 16.91
C THR A 76 9.62 9.45 17.57
N GLY A 77 10.81 9.78 17.04
CA GLY A 77 12.08 9.37 17.63
C GLY A 77 12.31 9.93 19.03
N ALA A 78 11.97 11.20 19.26
CA ALA A 78 12.02 11.82 20.59
C ALA A 78 11.09 11.13 21.59
N TYR A 79 9.88 10.78 21.18
CA TYR A 79 8.93 10.03 22.00
C TYR A 79 9.47 8.66 22.37
N TYR A 80 9.95 7.85 21.40
CA TYR A 80 10.48 6.52 21.67
C TYR A 80 11.68 6.56 22.62
N LYS A 81 12.55 7.56 22.47
CA LYS A 81 13.66 7.80 23.39
C LYS A 81 13.17 8.14 24.81
N SER A 82 12.11 8.94 24.93
CA SER A 82 11.56 9.36 26.23
C SER A 82 10.98 8.22 27.05
N ILE A 83 10.42 7.20 26.37
CA ILE A 83 9.84 6.00 27.01
C ILE A 83 10.82 4.80 27.02
N HIS A 84 12.09 5.03 26.68
CA HIS A 84 13.18 4.04 26.71
C HIS A 84 12.92 2.78 25.86
N VAL A 85 12.26 2.92 24.71
CA VAL A 85 12.02 1.83 23.75
C VAL A 85 13.33 1.39 23.11
N ASP A 86 13.48 0.07 22.93
CA ASP A 86 14.52 -0.48 22.06
C ASP A 86 14.18 -0.24 20.59
N THR A 87 14.66 0.89 20.05
CA THR A 87 14.37 1.30 18.66
C THR A 87 14.89 0.30 17.62
N THR A 88 15.78 -0.63 18.02
CA THR A 88 16.25 -1.71 17.13
C THR A 88 15.20 -2.81 16.94
N LYS A 89 14.15 -2.83 17.74
CA LYS A 89 13.00 -3.73 17.60
C LYS A 89 11.82 -3.05 16.92
N ALA A 90 11.61 -1.77 17.21
CA ALA A 90 10.48 -1.00 16.71
C ALA A 90 10.47 -0.91 15.16
N LYS A 91 9.37 -1.33 14.54
CA LYS A 91 9.20 -1.39 13.08
C LYS A 91 8.07 -0.47 12.62
N GLY A 92 8.21 0.06 11.42
CA GLY A 92 7.16 0.89 10.84
C GLY A 92 7.57 1.57 9.55
N SER A 93 6.78 2.56 9.16
CA SER A 93 7.04 3.37 7.97
C SER A 93 6.54 4.81 8.13
N PHE A 94 7.15 5.72 7.37
CA PHE A 94 6.72 7.12 7.28
C PHE A 94 6.05 7.46 5.96
N ASN A 95 6.04 6.55 5.01
CA ASN A 95 5.36 6.65 3.71
C ASN A 95 5.60 8.00 3.00
N TYR A 96 6.86 8.49 3.01
CA TYR A 96 7.23 9.68 2.26
C TYR A 96 7.15 9.41 0.77
N ASP A 97 6.24 10.09 0.09
CA ASP A 97 5.95 9.87 -1.31
C ASP A 97 5.55 11.16 -2.05
N PRO A 98 6.51 11.91 -2.60
CA PRO A 98 6.25 13.07 -3.43
C PRO A 98 5.64 12.71 -4.79
N PHE A 99 5.94 11.53 -5.35
CA PHE A 99 5.44 11.12 -6.66
C PHE A 99 3.92 10.94 -6.68
N LYS A 100 3.33 10.41 -5.61
CA LYS A 100 1.87 10.37 -5.46
C LYS A 100 1.23 11.75 -5.65
N ARG A 101 1.89 12.79 -5.14
CA ARG A 101 1.41 14.17 -5.26
C ARG A 101 1.64 14.75 -6.65
N MET A 102 2.76 14.38 -7.30
CA MET A 102 3.01 14.73 -8.70
C MET A 102 1.93 14.12 -9.60
N LEU A 103 1.66 12.83 -9.44
CA LEU A 103 0.64 12.07 -10.17
C LEU A 103 -0.77 12.67 -10.01
N LYS A 104 -1.17 13.02 -8.78
CA LYS A 104 -2.52 13.55 -8.50
C LYS A 104 -2.70 15.03 -8.81
N ARG A 105 -1.68 15.87 -8.66
CA ARG A 105 -1.79 17.33 -8.68
C ARG A 105 -0.86 18.03 -9.67
N GLY A 106 -0.02 17.30 -10.40
CA GLY A 106 0.93 17.85 -11.36
C GLY A 106 2.01 18.77 -10.75
N ARG A 107 2.23 18.70 -9.43
CA ARG A 107 3.23 19.54 -8.75
C ARG A 107 4.59 18.88 -8.82
N ASP A 108 5.56 19.56 -9.41
CA ASP A 108 6.95 19.09 -9.48
C ASP A 108 7.66 19.15 -8.13
N PHE A 109 8.47 18.13 -7.85
CA PHE A 109 9.29 17.97 -6.64
C PHE A 109 10.74 17.59 -7.02
N ALA A 110 11.42 18.46 -7.74
CA ALA A 110 12.79 18.21 -8.25
C ALA A 110 13.81 17.81 -7.15
N ASN A 111 13.59 18.22 -5.89
CA ASN A 111 14.50 17.95 -4.78
C ASN A 111 14.15 16.66 -3.99
N TYR A 112 13.30 15.77 -4.55
CA TYR A 112 12.81 14.58 -3.85
C TYR A 112 13.92 13.67 -3.33
N ALA A 113 14.99 13.46 -4.11
CA ALA A 113 16.11 12.61 -3.77
C ALA A 113 16.88 13.13 -2.54
N THR A 114 17.27 14.40 -2.56
CA THR A 114 18.01 15.03 -1.46
C THR A 114 17.19 15.09 -0.18
N GLN A 115 15.88 15.39 -0.30
CA GLN A 115 14.98 15.39 0.85
C GLN A 115 14.83 13.99 1.43
N ALA A 116 14.58 12.98 0.59
CA ALA A 116 14.47 11.60 1.05
C ALA A 116 15.75 11.10 1.73
N ALA A 117 16.93 11.36 1.15
CA ALA A 117 18.20 10.98 1.75
C ALA A 117 18.42 11.63 3.14
N SER A 118 18.06 12.91 3.30
CA SER A 118 18.10 13.59 4.58
C SER A 118 17.15 12.97 5.61
N LEU A 119 15.91 12.67 5.20
CA LEU A 119 14.91 12.01 6.05
C LEU A 119 15.35 10.60 6.47
N ILE A 120 15.92 9.83 5.54
CA ILE A 120 16.45 8.49 5.80
C ILE A 120 17.60 8.55 6.82
N LYS A 121 18.51 9.51 6.68
CA LYS A 121 19.60 9.68 7.64
C LYS A 121 19.06 9.95 9.05
N SER A 122 18.16 10.90 9.19
CA SER A 122 17.52 11.21 10.49
C SER A 122 16.76 10.01 11.06
N ALA A 123 15.99 9.30 10.22
CA ALA A 123 15.24 8.12 10.64
C ALA A 123 16.17 6.97 11.05
N SER A 124 17.27 6.74 10.32
CA SER A 124 18.23 5.67 10.63
C SER A 124 18.92 5.85 11.98
N GLU A 125 19.16 7.11 12.40
CA GLU A 125 19.73 7.43 13.71
C GLU A 125 18.73 7.22 14.86
N LEU A 126 17.45 7.51 14.62
CA LEU A 126 16.41 7.49 15.66
C LEU A 126 15.61 6.18 15.68
N LEU A 127 15.29 5.64 14.51
CA LEU A 127 14.34 4.55 14.28
C LEU A 127 14.87 3.62 13.17
N PRO A 128 15.96 2.87 13.40
CA PRO A 128 16.72 2.19 12.34
C PRO A 128 15.97 1.11 11.56
N LYS A 129 14.81 0.67 12.02
CA LYS A 129 13.96 -0.29 11.33
C LYS A 129 12.69 0.31 10.70
N PHE A 130 12.55 1.63 10.76
CA PHE A 130 11.50 2.30 10.02
C PHE A 130 11.92 2.51 8.56
N ARG A 131 10.97 2.34 7.66
CA ARG A 131 11.11 2.69 6.24
C ARG A 131 10.61 4.10 6.01
N VAL A 132 11.31 4.84 5.17
CA VAL A 132 10.98 6.24 4.95
C VAL A 132 10.21 6.44 3.66
N VAL A 133 10.61 5.79 2.57
CA VAL A 133 10.02 6.02 1.25
C VAL A 133 9.08 4.90 0.83
N SER A 134 8.03 5.25 0.11
CA SER A 134 7.06 4.29 -0.40
C SER A 134 6.85 4.41 -1.91
N VAL A 135 6.39 3.30 -2.48
CA VAL A 135 5.83 3.18 -3.82
C VAL A 135 4.35 2.87 -3.66
N ASP A 136 3.48 3.87 -3.77
CA ASP A 136 2.04 3.71 -3.55
C ASP A 136 1.30 3.33 -4.84
N ALA A 137 1.54 2.12 -5.33
CA ALA A 137 0.89 1.60 -6.53
C ALA A 137 -0.61 1.29 -6.33
N VAL A 138 -1.12 1.29 -5.09
CA VAL A 138 -2.56 1.19 -4.80
C VAL A 138 -3.35 2.23 -5.59
N MET A 139 -2.80 3.44 -5.75
CA MET A 139 -3.45 4.48 -6.51
C MET A 139 -3.65 4.13 -8.00
N PHE A 140 -2.74 3.36 -8.60
CA PHE A 140 -2.88 2.90 -9.98
C PHE A 140 -4.00 1.88 -10.10
N ASN A 141 -4.06 0.93 -9.16
CA ASN A 141 -5.11 -0.07 -9.08
C ASN A 141 -6.49 0.60 -8.93
N ASN A 142 -6.64 1.51 -7.96
CA ASN A 142 -7.87 2.24 -7.70
C ASN A 142 -8.28 3.17 -8.87
N ALA A 143 -7.33 3.63 -9.67
CA ALA A 143 -7.60 4.38 -10.89
C ALA A 143 -8.01 3.51 -12.09
N GLY A 144 -7.93 2.18 -11.98
CA GLY A 144 -8.35 1.24 -13.01
C GLY A 144 -7.23 0.74 -13.93
N SER A 145 -5.97 0.78 -13.48
CA SER A 145 -4.87 0.15 -14.22
C SER A 145 -5.06 -1.37 -14.32
N TYR A 146 -4.47 -1.96 -15.34
CA TYR A 146 -4.30 -3.41 -15.43
C TYR A 146 -3.15 -3.88 -14.54
N ILE A 147 -3.17 -5.15 -14.13
CA ILE A 147 -2.17 -5.77 -13.23
C ILE A 147 -0.73 -5.57 -13.71
N SER A 148 -0.48 -5.74 -15.01
CA SER A 148 0.85 -5.54 -15.58
C SER A 148 1.30 -4.08 -15.58
N GLN A 149 0.37 -3.13 -15.71
CA GLN A 149 0.65 -1.69 -15.60
C GLN A 149 0.99 -1.30 -14.17
N GLU A 150 0.15 -1.72 -13.19
CA GLU A 150 0.42 -1.49 -11.78
C GLU A 150 1.82 -1.99 -11.42
N LEU A 151 2.16 -3.23 -11.79
CA LEU A 151 3.46 -3.80 -11.50
C LEU A 151 4.60 -3.10 -12.24
N GLY A 152 4.49 -2.89 -13.55
CA GLY A 152 5.54 -2.28 -14.36
C GLY A 152 5.89 -0.87 -13.90
N TYR A 153 4.88 -0.04 -13.64
CA TYR A 153 5.08 1.32 -13.14
C TYR A 153 5.53 1.35 -11.68
N ALA A 154 5.10 0.42 -10.83
CA ALA A 154 5.63 0.30 -9.47
C ALA A 154 7.11 -0.06 -9.46
N LEU A 155 7.56 -0.94 -10.36
CA LEU A 155 8.98 -1.28 -10.49
C LEU A 155 9.82 -0.08 -10.98
N ALA A 156 9.32 0.69 -11.96
CA ALA A 156 9.98 1.91 -12.40
C ALA A 156 10.05 2.95 -11.27
N TRP A 157 8.99 3.09 -10.49
CA TRP A 157 8.97 3.96 -9.32
C TRP A 157 9.96 3.52 -8.23
N GLY A 158 10.04 2.20 -7.96
CA GLY A 158 11.03 1.64 -7.04
C GLY A 158 12.46 1.84 -7.54
N ASN A 159 12.71 1.65 -8.86
CA ASN A 159 14.00 1.89 -9.49
C ASN A 159 14.40 3.38 -9.41
N GLU A 160 13.46 4.29 -9.62
CA GLU A 160 13.68 5.73 -9.44
C GLU A 160 14.16 6.05 -8.02
N TRP A 161 13.51 5.47 -6.98
CA TRP A 161 13.98 5.62 -5.61
C TRP A 161 15.37 5.04 -5.40
N LEU A 162 15.62 3.83 -5.92
CA LEU A 162 16.91 3.16 -5.73
C LEU A 162 18.05 3.95 -6.38
N SER A 163 17.86 4.41 -7.63
CA SER A 163 18.83 5.25 -8.34
C SER A 163 19.06 6.57 -7.61
N ALA A 164 17.99 7.30 -7.34
CA ALA A 164 18.09 8.63 -6.73
C ALA A 164 18.74 8.61 -5.34
N LEU A 165 18.45 7.60 -4.52
CA LEU A 165 19.05 7.46 -3.18
C LEU A 165 20.51 7.03 -3.24
N THR A 166 20.89 6.18 -4.19
CA THR A 166 22.31 5.80 -4.38
C THR A 166 23.14 6.95 -4.93
N GLU A 167 22.59 7.74 -5.86
CA GLU A 167 23.21 8.97 -6.33
C GLU A 167 23.33 10.04 -5.23
N ALA A 168 22.42 10.05 -4.27
CA ALA A 168 22.49 10.91 -3.08
C ALA A 168 23.47 10.40 -2.01
N GLY A 169 24.15 9.28 -2.26
CA GLY A 169 25.26 8.76 -1.44
C GLY A 169 24.91 7.65 -0.46
N LEU A 170 23.70 7.09 -0.51
CA LEU A 170 23.38 5.88 0.25
C LEU A 170 23.96 4.64 -0.46
N SER A 171 24.36 3.62 0.30
CA SER A 171 24.65 2.33 -0.28
C SER A 171 23.37 1.68 -0.86
N VAL A 172 23.54 0.76 -1.81
CA VAL A 172 22.40 0.01 -2.38
C VAL A 172 21.60 -0.73 -1.30
N ASP A 173 22.31 -1.29 -0.32
CA ASP A 173 21.71 -2.02 0.80
C ASP A 173 20.88 -1.10 1.72
N GLU A 174 21.34 0.11 1.97
CA GLU A 174 20.60 1.12 2.72
C GLU A 174 19.37 1.60 1.94
N ALA A 175 19.56 1.97 0.68
CA ALA A 175 18.49 2.47 -0.17
C ALA A 175 17.36 1.43 -0.36
N ALA A 176 17.69 0.20 -0.71
CA ALA A 176 16.71 -0.86 -0.94
C ALA A 176 15.89 -1.20 0.32
N LYS A 177 16.51 -1.14 1.52
CA LYS A 177 15.81 -1.38 2.79
C LYS A 177 14.80 -0.28 3.13
N GLN A 178 14.93 0.90 2.56
CA GLN A 178 14.05 2.03 2.86
C GLN A 178 12.77 2.04 2.03
N ILE A 179 12.69 1.23 0.98
CA ILE A 179 11.56 1.22 0.04
C ILE A 179 10.50 0.20 0.49
N GLU A 180 9.26 0.66 0.61
CA GLU A 180 8.08 -0.18 0.82
C GLU A 180 7.15 -0.06 -0.39
N PHE A 181 6.68 -1.20 -0.90
CA PHE A 181 5.75 -1.26 -2.02
C PHE A 181 4.33 -1.53 -1.52
N ASN A 182 3.42 -0.61 -1.80
CA ASN A 182 2.00 -0.72 -1.52
C ASN A 182 1.26 -1.07 -2.81
N PHE A 183 0.69 -2.27 -2.90
CA PHE A 183 -0.04 -2.74 -4.07
C PHE A 183 -1.54 -2.86 -3.79
N GLY A 184 -2.36 -2.55 -4.78
CA GLY A 184 -3.78 -2.89 -4.77
C GLY A 184 -3.99 -4.38 -5.03
N ILE A 185 -5.09 -4.93 -4.55
CA ILE A 185 -5.54 -6.28 -4.87
C ILE A 185 -6.87 -6.18 -5.58
N SER A 186 -6.91 -6.60 -6.84
CA SER A 186 -8.12 -6.64 -7.63
C SER A 186 -8.83 -8.00 -7.55
N SER A 187 -9.97 -8.11 -8.23
CA SER A 187 -10.82 -9.30 -8.19
C SER A 187 -10.27 -10.53 -8.92
N ASN A 188 -9.20 -10.39 -9.72
CA ASN A 188 -8.68 -11.51 -10.50
C ASN A 188 -7.71 -12.37 -9.69
N TYR A 189 -8.26 -13.32 -8.95
CA TYR A 189 -7.63 -14.10 -7.91
C TYR A 189 -6.23 -14.67 -8.26
N PHE A 190 -6.12 -15.44 -9.33
CA PHE A 190 -4.86 -16.09 -9.70
C PHE A 190 -3.85 -15.13 -10.33
N MET A 191 -4.33 -14.12 -11.04
CA MET A 191 -3.45 -13.08 -11.58
C MET A 191 -2.84 -12.23 -10.47
N GLU A 192 -3.59 -11.97 -9.38
CA GLU A 192 -3.05 -11.27 -8.21
C GLU A 192 -1.98 -12.09 -7.50
N ILE A 193 -2.18 -13.40 -7.33
CA ILE A 193 -1.13 -14.30 -6.82
C ILE A 193 0.12 -14.23 -7.70
N ALA A 194 -0.06 -14.32 -9.01
CA ALA A 194 1.02 -14.26 -9.99
C ALA A 194 1.73 -12.91 -10.00
N LYS A 195 1.00 -11.79 -9.82
CA LYS A 195 1.57 -10.43 -9.71
C LYS A 195 2.63 -10.34 -8.61
N PHE A 196 2.34 -10.80 -7.40
CA PHE A 196 3.30 -10.72 -6.29
C PHE A 196 4.50 -11.66 -6.47
N ARG A 197 4.31 -12.80 -7.11
CA ARG A 197 5.43 -13.68 -7.50
C ARG A 197 6.33 -13.00 -8.52
N ALA A 198 5.76 -12.43 -9.58
CA ALA A 198 6.47 -11.64 -10.58
C ALA A 198 7.16 -10.41 -9.98
N ALA A 199 6.47 -9.68 -9.09
CA ALA A 199 7.01 -8.49 -8.42
C ALA A 199 8.32 -8.79 -7.67
N ARG A 200 8.32 -9.83 -6.83
CA ARG A 200 9.53 -10.22 -6.08
C ARG A 200 10.67 -10.65 -6.98
N MET A 201 10.36 -11.40 -8.04
CA MET A 201 11.36 -11.85 -9.00
C MET A 201 12.00 -10.68 -9.76
N LEU A 202 11.18 -9.78 -10.30
CA LEU A 202 11.65 -8.63 -11.07
C LEU A 202 12.38 -7.60 -10.19
N TRP A 203 11.88 -7.34 -8.99
CA TRP A 203 12.55 -6.45 -8.04
C TRP A 203 13.92 -6.98 -7.63
N ALA A 204 14.01 -8.29 -7.34
CA ALA A 204 15.30 -8.92 -7.03
C ALA A 204 16.30 -8.77 -8.21
N GLN A 205 15.82 -8.89 -9.45
CA GLN A 205 16.64 -8.67 -10.65
C GLN A 205 17.12 -7.21 -10.74
N ILE A 206 16.24 -6.24 -10.52
CA ILE A 206 16.58 -4.80 -10.53
C ILE A 206 17.65 -4.52 -9.47
N VAL A 207 17.42 -4.88 -8.21
CA VAL A 207 18.38 -4.62 -7.13
C VAL A 207 19.72 -5.31 -7.37
N THR A 208 19.71 -6.54 -7.88
CA THR A 208 20.94 -7.27 -8.21
C THR A 208 21.81 -6.55 -9.24
N ALA A 209 21.18 -5.83 -10.20
CA ALA A 209 21.92 -5.04 -11.19
C ALA A 209 22.73 -3.89 -10.56
N TYR A 210 22.29 -3.38 -9.40
CA TYR A 210 23.04 -2.38 -8.61
C TYR A 210 24.14 -2.97 -7.75
N LYS A 211 24.34 -4.31 -7.72
CA LYS A 211 25.40 -5.03 -7.01
C LYS A 211 25.38 -4.77 -5.50
N PRO A 212 24.31 -5.12 -4.77
CA PRO A 212 24.26 -5.02 -3.32
C PRO A 212 25.31 -5.91 -2.67
N GLU A 213 25.81 -5.52 -1.49
CA GLU A 213 26.72 -6.36 -0.70
C GLU A 213 25.98 -7.53 -0.03
N CYS A 214 24.71 -7.32 0.33
CA CYS A 214 23.86 -8.34 0.96
C CYS A 214 22.71 -8.77 0.02
N ASN A 215 22.62 -10.07 -0.28
CA ASN A 215 21.46 -10.62 -1.00
C ASN A 215 20.11 -10.37 -0.27
N CYS A 216 20.13 -10.04 1.01
CA CYS A 216 18.93 -9.71 1.76
C CYS A 216 18.25 -8.43 1.24
N SER A 217 19.00 -7.53 0.60
CA SER A 217 18.49 -6.27 0.03
C SER A 217 17.66 -6.45 -1.24
N THR A 218 17.76 -7.63 -1.88
CA THR A 218 16.91 -7.97 -3.04
C THR A 218 15.46 -8.31 -2.65
N LYS A 219 15.17 -8.47 -1.34
CA LYS A 219 13.83 -8.80 -0.85
C LYS A 219 12.92 -7.59 -0.91
N MET A 220 11.84 -7.70 -1.67
CA MET A 220 10.80 -6.68 -1.73
C MET A 220 9.98 -6.69 -0.43
N LYS A 221 9.81 -5.54 0.21
CA LYS A 221 8.83 -5.36 1.29
C LYS A 221 7.50 -4.94 0.67
N THR A 222 6.44 -5.70 0.96
CA THR A 222 5.14 -5.54 0.31
C THR A 222 4.02 -5.33 1.32
N HIS A 223 3.23 -4.29 1.10
CA HIS A 223 1.92 -4.10 1.70
C HIS A 223 0.84 -4.27 0.64
N ALA A 224 -0.26 -4.92 0.97
CA ALA A 224 -1.40 -5.10 0.07
C ALA A 224 -2.65 -4.44 0.63
N GLN A 225 -3.41 -3.75 -0.25
CA GLN A 225 -4.70 -3.17 0.10
C GLN A 225 -5.75 -3.63 -0.91
N THR A 226 -6.92 -4.06 -0.43
CA THR A 226 -8.04 -4.45 -1.30
C THR A 226 -8.52 -3.27 -2.15
N SER A 227 -8.86 -3.55 -3.41
CA SER A 227 -9.18 -2.53 -4.42
C SER A 227 -10.51 -1.85 -4.16
N GLU A 228 -10.55 -0.54 -4.38
CA GLU A 228 -11.78 0.24 -4.40
C GLU A 228 -12.41 0.31 -5.80
N PHE A 229 -11.63 0.03 -6.87
CA PHE A 229 -12.09 0.16 -8.25
C PHE A 229 -13.30 -0.72 -8.59
N ASN A 230 -13.37 -1.91 -8.02
CA ASN A 230 -14.45 -2.88 -8.24
C ASN A 230 -15.52 -2.84 -7.14
N MET A 231 -15.44 -1.93 -6.18
CA MET A 231 -16.49 -1.72 -5.19
C MET A 231 -17.66 -0.94 -5.79
N THR A 232 -18.87 -1.32 -5.40
CA THR A 232 -20.12 -0.76 -5.93
C THR A 232 -20.95 -0.12 -4.82
N VAL A 233 -21.72 0.90 -5.17
CA VAL A 233 -22.74 1.51 -4.29
C VAL A 233 -24.01 0.67 -4.26
N TYR A 234 -24.35 0.07 -5.42
CA TYR A 234 -25.48 -0.85 -5.54
C TYR A 234 -25.08 -2.23 -5.03
N ASP A 235 -25.99 -2.88 -4.32
CA ASP A 235 -25.78 -4.18 -3.67
C ASP A 235 -24.45 -4.20 -2.87
N ALA A 236 -24.28 -3.18 -2.05
CA ALA A 236 -22.99 -2.85 -1.42
C ALA A 236 -22.43 -3.98 -0.54
N HIS A 237 -23.30 -4.86 0.02
CA HIS A 237 -22.84 -6.00 0.80
C HIS A 237 -22.08 -7.04 -0.04
N VAL A 238 -22.24 -7.06 -1.36
CA VAL A 238 -21.42 -7.90 -2.25
C VAL A 238 -19.94 -7.47 -2.22
N ASN A 239 -19.65 -6.21 -1.85
CA ASN A 239 -18.27 -5.77 -1.64
C ASN A 239 -17.54 -6.57 -0.54
N LEU A 240 -18.27 -7.11 0.46
CA LEU A 240 -17.70 -8.02 1.47
C LEU A 240 -17.14 -9.30 0.83
N LEU A 241 -17.85 -9.85 -0.16
CA LEU A 241 -17.43 -11.07 -0.86
C LEU A 241 -16.23 -10.75 -1.77
N ARG A 242 -16.22 -9.58 -2.41
CA ARG A 242 -15.10 -9.12 -3.23
C ARG A 242 -13.83 -8.98 -2.40
N SER A 243 -13.90 -8.17 -1.33
CA SER A 243 -12.75 -7.93 -0.46
C SER A 243 -12.26 -9.22 0.24
N GLN A 244 -13.15 -10.20 0.51
CA GLN A 244 -12.74 -11.50 1.04
C GLN A 244 -11.86 -12.27 0.04
N THR A 245 -12.27 -12.37 -1.24
CA THR A 245 -11.48 -13.08 -2.26
C THR A 245 -10.18 -12.36 -2.59
N GLU A 246 -10.18 -11.03 -2.56
CA GLU A 246 -8.99 -10.20 -2.71
C GLU A 246 -8.01 -10.44 -1.55
N THR A 247 -8.51 -10.45 -0.32
CA THR A 247 -7.71 -10.74 0.88
C THR A 247 -7.11 -12.15 0.84
N MET A 248 -7.87 -13.13 0.34
CA MET A 248 -7.37 -14.50 0.14
C MET A 248 -6.18 -14.52 -0.83
N SER A 249 -6.29 -13.87 -1.99
CA SER A 249 -5.19 -13.83 -2.96
C SER A 249 -3.97 -13.11 -2.42
N ALA A 250 -4.13 -12.03 -1.65
CA ALA A 250 -3.04 -11.33 -0.99
C ALA A 250 -2.33 -12.23 0.05
N ALA A 251 -3.09 -12.90 0.92
CA ALA A 251 -2.54 -13.79 1.94
C ALA A 251 -1.76 -14.96 1.32
N LEU A 252 -2.31 -15.61 0.29
CA LEU A 252 -1.64 -16.71 -0.43
C LEU A 252 -0.42 -16.25 -1.23
N SER A 253 -0.40 -14.99 -1.63
CA SER A 253 0.74 -14.39 -2.33
C SER A 253 1.95 -14.14 -1.44
N GLY A 254 1.81 -14.25 -0.12
CA GLY A 254 2.91 -14.06 0.81
C GLY A 254 3.34 -12.62 1.00
N VAL A 255 2.40 -11.68 1.00
CA VAL A 255 2.66 -10.27 1.35
C VAL A 255 2.99 -10.11 2.83
N ASP A 256 3.68 -9.02 3.18
CA ASP A 256 4.12 -8.78 4.56
C ASP A 256 2.99 -8.22 5.45
N SER A 257 2.09 -7.44 4.88
CA SER A 257 0.94 -6.87 5.60
C SER A 257 -0.24 -6.64 4.66
N ILE A 258 -1.46 -6.64 5.21
CA ILE A 258 -2.70 -6.44 4.45
C ILE A 258 -3.58 -5.42 5.17
N THR A 259 -4.14 -4.50 4.41
CA THR A 259 -5.29 -3.66 4.80
C THR A 259 -6.49 -4.07 3.97
N VAL A 260 -7.59 -4.41 4.62
CA VAL A 260 -8.88 -4.64 3.97
C VAL A 260 -9.70 -3.36 4.03
N THR A 261 -10.04 -2.84 2.88
CA THR A 261 -10.88 -1.65 2.76
C THR A 261 -12.32 -2.01 3.16
N PRO A 262 -12.96 -1.27 4.08
CA PRO A 262 -14.35 -1.51 4.47
C PRO A 262 -15.30 -1.44 3.28
N PHE A 263 -16.33 -2.30 3.27
CA PHE A 263 -17.24 -2.50 2.13
C PHE A 263 -18.06 -1.26 1.74
N ASP A 264 -18.20 -0.32 2.67
CA ASP A 264 -19.03 0.88 2.57
C ASP A 264 -18.25 2.16 2.20
N ILE A 265 -16.94 2.06 2.05
CA ILE A 265 -16.04 3.21 1.77
C ILE A 265 -16.46 4.01 0.52
N THR A 266 -17.12 3.38 -0.44
CA THR A 266 -17.53 4.02 -1.70
C THR A 266 -18.71 4.97 -1.55
N TYR A 267 -19.43 4.93 -0.42
CA TYR A 267 -20.65 5.72 -0.26
C TYR A 267 -20.81 6.39 1.12
N LYS A 268 -20.05 5.99 2.13
CA LYS A 268 -20.02 6.66 3.44
C LYS A 268 -18.66 6.52 4.12
N THR A 269 -18.45 7.29 5.18
CA THR A 269 -17.32 7.08 6.09
C THR A 269 -17.54 5.75 6.82
N PRO A 270 -16.53 4.83 6.80
CA PRO A 270 -16.62 3.56 7.52
C PRO A 270 -16.93 3.74 9.01
N ASP A 271 -17.77 2.85 9.53
CA ASP A 271 -18.10 2.80 10.96
C ASP A 271 -17.47 1.56 11.64
N ASP A 272 -17.63 1.46 12.94
CA ASP A 272 -17.10 0.34 13.73
C ASP A 272 -17.57 -1.04 13.24
N PHE A 273 -18.76 -1.13 12.64
CA PHE A 273 -19.29 -2.36 12.09
C PHE A 273 -18.54 -2.77 10.82
N SER A 274 -18.44 -1.87 9.85
CA SER A 274 -17.79 -2.16 8.57
C SER A 274 -16.28 -2.40 8.75
N GLU A 275 -15.61 -1.64 9.61
CA GLU A 275 -14.21 -1.87 9.96
C GLU A 275 -13.99 -3.20 10.69
N ARG A 276 -14.89 -3.59 11.59
CA ARG A 276 -14.84 -4.89 12.26
C ARG A 276 -14.94 -6.04 11.24
N ILE A 277 -15.85 -5.95 10.29
CA ILE A 277 -15.99 -6.98 9.26
C ILE A 277 -14.74 -7.04 8.38
N ALA A 278 -14.19 -5.90 7.95
CA ALA A 278 -12.96 -5.84 7.17
C ALA A 278 -11.78 -6.52 7.90
N ARG A 279 -11.61 -6.25 9.20
CA ARG A 279 -10.60 -6.91 10.04
C ARG A 279 -10.87 -8.41 10.17
N ASN A 280 -12.12 -8.80 10.42
CA ASN A 280 -12.48 -10.19 10.64
C ASN A 280 -12.27 -11.06 9.40
N GLN A 281 -12.30 -10.50 8.19
CA GLN A 281 -11.94 -11.23 6.97
C GLN A 281 -10.52 -11.79 7.05
N GLN A 282 -9.56 -11.00 7.53
CA GLN A 282 -8.17 -11.45 7.70
C GLN A 282 -8.03 -12.47 8.85
N LEU A 283 -8.72 -12.24 9.96
CA LEU A 283 -8.70 -13.14 11.11
C LEU A 283 -9.29 -14.51 10.76
N LEU A 284 -10.39 -14.55 10.00
CA LEU A 284 -10.99 -15.78 9.49
C LEU A 284 -9.98 -16.58 8.65
N LEU A 285 -9.25 -15.92 7.75
CA LEU A 285 -8.23 -16.58 6.92
C LEU A 285 -7.07 -17.15 7.77
N LYS A 286 -6.74 -16.48 8.86
CA LYS A 286 -5.66 -16.87 9.75
C LYS A 286 -6.07 -17.97 10.73
N GLU A 287 -7.17 -17.75 11.47
CA GLU A 287 -7.55 -18.60 12.60
C GLU A 287 -8.39 -19.81 12.20
N GLU A 288 -9.26 -19.67 11.17
CA GLU A 288 -10.15 -20.75 10.73
C GLU A 288 -9.65 -21.44 9.47
N SER A 289 -9.14 -20.67 8.48
CA SER A 289 -8.69 -21.22 7.19
C SER A 289 -7.20 -21.57 7.17
N HIS A 290 -6.44 -21.17 8.18
CA HIS A 290 -5.01 -21.48 8.38
C HIS A 290 -4.09 -21.12 7.23
N PHE A 291 -4.36 -20.01 6.53
CA PHE A 291 -3.53 -19.54 5.40
C PHE A 291 -2.13 -19.09 5.87
N ASP A 292 -1.96 -18.81 7.15
CA ASP A 292 -0.66 -18.49 7.75
C ASP A 292 0.29 -19.70 7.83
N LYS A 293 -0.23 -20.93 7.69
CA LYS A 293 0.56 -22.18 7.80
C LYS A 293 1.21 -22.63 6.51
N ILE A 294 0.93 -21.94 5.38
CA ILE A 294 1.40 -22.33 4.06
C ILE A 294 2.29 -21.23 3.45
N VAL A 295 3.20 -21.62 2.58
CA VAL A 295 4.09 -20.72 1.83
C VAL A 295 3.98 -21.05 0.35
N ASP A 296 3.70 -20.03 -0.47
CA ASP A 296 3.60 -20.10 -1.94
C ASP A 296 2.84 -21.35 -2.45
N PRO A 297 1.55 -21.51 -2.10
CA PRO A 297 0.77 -22.69 -2.51
C PRO A 297 0.53 -22.73 -4.04
N GLY A 298 0.80 -21.64 -4.75
CA GLY A 298 0.76 -21.57 -6.21
C GLY A 298 1.99 -22.18 -6.90
N ALA A 299 3.07 -22.46 -6.15
CA ALA A 299 4.29 -23.02 -6.71
C ALA A 299 4.03 -24.39 -7.34
N GLY A 300 4.54 -24.60 -8.56
CA GLY A 300 4.37 -25.83 -9.34
C GLY A 300 3.01 -25.97 -10.03
N SER A 301 2.07 -25.05 -9.82
CA SER A 301 0.86 -24.98 -10.62
C SER A 301 1.19 -24.44 -12.00
N TYR A 302 1.01 -25.24 -13.05
CA TYR A 302 1.27 -24.81 -14.44
C TYR A 302 0.55 -23.49 -14.79
N TYR A 303 -0.66 -23.32 -14.31
CA TYR A 303 -1.44 -22.11 -14.56
C TYR A 303 -0.83 -20.88 -13.89
N VAL A 304 -0.50 -20.99 -12.60
CA VAL A 304 0.08 -19.87 -11.83
C VAL A 304 1.50 -19.53 -12.32
N GLU A 305 2.31 -20.55 -12.65
CA GLU A 305 3.66 -20.35 -13.19
C GLU A 305 3.61 -19.61 -14.54
N ASN A 306 2.74 -20.04 -15.45
CA ASN A 306 2.57 -19.39 -16.76
C ASN A 306 2.05 -17.94 -16.60
N LEU A 307 1.08 -17.70 -15.69
CA LEU A 307 0.61 -16.34 -15.41
C LEU A 307 1.73 -15.47 -14.83
N THR A 308 2.55 -16.02 -13.93
CA THR A 308 3.69 -15.31 -13.34
C THR A 308 4.66 -14.82 -14.41
N ILE A 309 5.03 -15.71 -15.33
CA ILE A 309 5.94 -15.38 -16.45
C ILE A 309 5.30 -14.33 -17.37
N SER A 310 4.05 -14.54 -17.79
CA SER A 310 3.37 -13.62 -18.71
C SER A 310 3.19 -12.23 -18.11
N ILE A 311 2.85 -12.12 -16.81
CA ILE A 311 2.73 -10.83 -16.11
C ILE A 311 4.12 -10.20 -15.98
N ALA A 312 5.15 -10.99 -15.65
CA ALA A 312 6.51 -10.50 -15.52
C ALA A 312 7.03 -9.91 -16.85
N GLU A 313 6.83 -10.60 -17.98
CA GLU A 313 7.24 -10.13 -19.31
C GLU A 313 6.54 -8.80 -19.68
N GLN A 314 5.23 -8.72 -19.46
CA GLN A 314 4.48 -7.50 -19.76
C GLN A 314 4.87 -6.33 -18.83
N ALA A 315 5.03 -6.60 -17.54
CA ALA A 315 5.44 -5.58 -16.57
C ALA A 315 6.88 -5.11 -16.85
N TRP A 316 7.78 -6.03 -17.21
CA TRP A 316 9.14 -5.68 -17.57
C TRP A 316 9.22 -4.80 -18.81
N LYS A 317 8.39 -5.10 -19.82
CA LYS A 317 8.28 -4.23 -21.01
C LYS A 317 7.88 -2.82 -20.64
N LEU A 318 6.83 -2.65 -19.80
CA LEU A 318 6.36 -1.35 -19.34
C LEU A 318 7.41 -0.63 -18.47
N PHE A 319 8.14 -1.37 -17.65
CA PHE A 319 9.29 -0.86 -16.92
C PHE A 319 10.34 -0.28 -17.85
N LEU A 320 10.80 -1.03 -18.85
CA LEU A 320 11.79 -0.56 -19.83
C LEU A 320 11.28 0.64 -20.64
N GLU A 321 10.02 0.62 -21.09
CA GLU A 321 9.42 1.76 -21.77
C GLU A 321 9.41 3.04 -20.92
N THR A 322 9.26 2.90 -19.60
CA THR A 322 9.33 4.01 -18.65
C THR A 322 10.76 4.52 -18.48
N GLU A 323 11.73 3.59 -18.38
CA GLU A 323 13.16 3.96 -18.30
C GLU A 323 13.64 4.66 -19.58
N ASP A 324 13.19 4.22 -20.76
CA ASP A 324 13.49 4.86 -22.05
C ASP A 324 12.96 6.29 -22.16
N LYS A 325 11.96 6.65 -21.32
CA LYS A 325 11.44 8.03 -21.22
C LYS A 325 12.20 8.90 -20.22
N GLY A 326 13.32 8.43 -19.71
CA GLY A 326 14.14 9.14 -18.73
C GLY A 326 13.81 8.80 -17.27
N GLY A 327 13.23 7.62 -17.03
CA GLY A 327 12.85 7.13 -15.71
C GLY A 327 11.46 7.54 -15.25
N PHE A 328 11.08 7.08 -14.08
CA PHE A 328 9.73 7.30 -13.56
C PHE A 328 9.42 8.77 -13.29
N TYR A 329 10.37 9.51 -12.70
CA TYR A 329 10.20 10.95 -12.43
C TYR A 329 9.87 11.72 -13.70
N GLN A 330 10.66 11.53 -14.77
CA GLN A 330 10.43 12.25 -16.03
C GLN A 330 9.12 11.81 -16.69
N ALA A 331 8.82 10.51 -16.70
CA ALA A 331 7.58 9.98 -17.25
C ALA A 331 6.33 10.51 -16.55
N VAL A 332 6.39 10.72 -15.22
CA VAL A 332 5.30 11.36 -14.45
C VAL A 332 5.20 12.85 -14.78
N LYS A 333 6.34 13.54 -14.88
CA LYS A 333 6.41 14.96 -15.20
C LYS A 333 5.83 15.28 -16.58
N ASP A 334 6.07 14.40 -17.54
CA ASP A 334 5.57 14.53 -18.92
C ASP A 334 4.12 14.03 -19.07
N GLY A 335 3.51 13.50 -18.00
CA GLY A 335 2.13 13.00 -18.00
C GLY A 335 1.97 11.60 -18.62
N TYR A 336 3.04 10.94 -19.03
CA TYR A 336 2.98 9.64 -19.70
C TYR A 336 2.27 8.57 -18.86
N ILE A 337 2.64 8.44 -17.59
CA ILE A 337 2.03 7.44 -16.69
C ILE A 337 0.53 7.71 -16.51
N GLN A 338 0.17 8.97 -16.29
CA GLN A 338 -1.21 9.40 -16.12
C GLN A 338 -2.05 9.08 -17.37
N ASP A 339 -1.53 9.36 -18.55
CA ASP A 339 -2.23 9.10 -19.82
C ASP A 339 -2.46 7.60 -20.04
N GLN A 340 -1.47 6.76 -19.76
CA GLN A 340 -1.60 5.31 -19.90
C GLN A 340 -2.65 4.73 -18.93
N ILE A 341 -2.66 5.17 -17.67
CA ILE A 341 -3.63 4.71 -16.68
C ILE A 341 -5.03 5.22 -17.00
N ASN A 342 -5.15 6.49 -17.41
CA ASN A 342 -6.43 7.07 -17.81
C ASN A 342 -7.02 6.33 -19.02
N ALA A 343 -6.21 5.98 -20.01
CA ALA A 343 -6.66 5.19 -21.15
C ALA A 343 -7.20 3.82 -20.73
N SER A 344 -6.53 3.14 -19.81
CA SER A 344 -6.97 1.86 -19.25
C SER A 344 -8.25 2.01 -18.44
N SER A 345 -8.36 3.05 -17.62
CA SER A 345 -9.55 3.40 -16.85
C SER A 345 -10.76 3.59 -17.76
N VAL A 346 -10.63 4.40 -18.81
CA VAL A 346 -11.68 4.63 -19.81
C VAL A 346 -12.10 3.32 -20.49
N ALA A 347 -11.13 2.50 -20.88
CA ALA A 347 -11.41 1.21 -21.54
C ALA A 347 -12.16 0.26 -20.60
N ARG A 348 -11.79 0.18 -19.32
CA ARG A 348 -12.44 -0.68 -18.31
C ARG A 348 -13.85 -0.17 -17.97
N HIS A 349 -14.06 1.12 -17.79
CA HIS A 349 -15.39 1.68 -17.61
C HIS A 349 -16.30 1.41 -18.82
N ALA A 350 -15.76 1.51 -20.03
CA ALA A 350 -16.52 1.15 -21.25
C ALA A 350 -16.82 -0.35 -21.32
N ALA A 351 -15.92 -1.22 -20.83
CA ALA A 351 -16.14 -2.66 -20.74
C ALA A 351 -17.23 -3.00 -19.71
N ILE A 352 -17.23 -2.34 -18.55
CA ILE A 352 -18.26 -2.46 -17.51
C ILE A 352 -19.63 -1.99 -18.08
N ALA A 353 -19.68 -0.83 -18.72
CA ALA A 353 -20.92 -0.31 -19.32
C ALA A 353 -21.51 -1.24 -20.40
N ARG A 354 -20.63 -1.96 -21.13
CA ARG A 354 -21.03 -2.93 -22.17
C ARG A 354 -21.20 -4.35 -21.65
N ARG A 355 -21.14 -4.56 -20.32
CA ARG A 355 -21.17 -5.89 -19.67
C ARG A 355 -20.09 -6.87 -20.15
N LYS A 356 -18.93 -6.37 -20.60
CA LYS A 356 -17.74 -7.18 -20.89
C LYS A 356 -16.92 -7.45 -19.62
N GLU A 357 -16.87 -6.50 -18.70
CA GLU A 357 -16.47 -6.70 -17.31
C GLU A 357 -17.72 -6.75 -16.44
N ILE A 358 -17.85 -7.79 -15.62
CA ILE A 358 -19.02 -8.02 -14.79
C ILE A 358 -18.79 -7.45 -13.40
N LEU A 359 -19.72 -6.62 -12.93
CA LEU A 359 -19.87 -6.21 -11.54
C LEU A 359 -21.21 -6.72 -11.04
N LEU A 360 -21.15 -7.81 -10.27
CA LEU A 360 -22.32 -8.46 -9.70
C LEU A 360 -23.12 -7.49 -8.83
N GLY A 361 -24.42 -7.51 -8.92
CA GLY A 361 -25.31 -6.57 -8.21
C GLY A 361 -25.41 -5.18 -8.86
N SER A 362 -24.56 -4.87 -9.85
CA SER A 362 -24.60 -3.61 -10.61
C SER A 362 -25.02 -3.84 -12.05
N ASN A 363 -24.10 -4.30 -12.91
CA ASN A 363 -24.39 -4.52 -14.33
C ASN A 363 -24.84 -5.95 -14.66
N GLN A 364 -24.76 -6.86 -13.69
CA GLN A 364 -25.24 -8.24 -13.78
C GLN A 364 -26.03 -8.59 -12.50
N TYR A 365 -27.22 -9.14 -12.66
CA TYR A 365 -28.16 -9.49 -11.58
C TYR A 365 -28.41 -8.36 -10.58
N PRO A 366 -28.79 -7.13 -11.03
CA PRO A 366 -29.04 -6.00 -10.14
C PRO A 366 -30.30 -6.21 -9.30
N ASN A 367 -30.30 -5.63 -8.09
CA ASN A 367 -31.51 -5.50 -7.30
C ASN A 367 -32.31 -4.29 -7.81
N PHE A 368 -33.36 -4.52 -8.60
CA PHE A 368 -34.15 -3.46 -9.21
C PHE A 368 -34.97 -2.62 -8.20
N ASN A 369 -35.12 -3.07 -6.98
CA ASN A 369 -35.79 -2.33 -5.91
C ASN A 369 -34.85 -1.41 -5.12
N GLU A 370 -33.57 -1.42 -5.42
CA GLU A 370 -32.57 -0.62 -4.74
C GLU A 370 -32.36 0.73 -5.43
N THR A 371 -32.20 1.78 -4.63
CA THR A 371 -31.83 3.11 -5.10
C THR A 371 -30.56 3.58 -4.39
N ALA A 372 -29.69 4.29 -5.10
CA ALA A 372 -28.52 4.93 -4.50
C ALA A 372 -28.85 6.25 -3.81
N ALA A 373 -30.05 6.81 -4.07
CA ALA A 373 -30.49 8.06 -3.49
C ALA A 373 -30.54 7.94 -1.95
N GLY A 374 -29.89 8.86 -1.25
CA GLY A 374 -29.81 8.87 0.21
C GLY A 374 -28.80 7.92 0.85
N LYS A 375 -28.09 7.10 0.07
CA LYS A 375 -26.99 6.27 0.61
C LYS A 375 -25.64 6.98 0.61
N ILE A 376 -25.42 7.88 -0.36
CA ILE A 376 -24.13 8.53 -0.55
C ILE A 376 -24.04 9.71 0.41
N GLU A 377 -23.15 9.60 1.39
CA GLU A 377 -22.74 10.70 2.23
C GLU A 377 -21.70 11.54 1.47
N LYS A 378 -21.79 12.87 1.58
CA LYS A 378 -20.73 13.74 1.07
C LYS A 378 -19.50 13.52 1.92
N GLN A 379 -18.48 12.91 1.32
CA GLN A 379 -17.15 12.90 1.91
C GLN A 379 -16.50 14.25 1.61
N ASP A 380 -16.06 14.96 2.63
CA ASP A 380 -15.19 16.12 2.44
C ASP A 380 -13.87 15.60 1.88
N SER A 381 -13.63 15.87 0.60
CA SER A 381 -12.36 15.53 -0.06
C SER A 381 -11.25 16.43 0.49
N CYS A 382 -10.35 15.88 1.30
CA CYS A 382 -9.05 16.51 1.57
C CYS A 382 -8.20 16.68 0.32
#